data_9b31733e606f2c2307a7a6bf7b524ba2
#
_entry.id   9b31733e606f2c2307a7a6bf7b524ba2
#
_cell.length_a   1.000
_cell.length_b   1.000
_cell.length_c   1.000
_cell.angle_alpha   90.00
_cell.angle_beta   90.00
_cell.angle_gamma   90.00
#
_symmetry.space_group_name_H-M   'P 1'
#
loop_
_entity.id
_entity.type
_entity.pdbx_description
1 polymer ?
#
loop_
_entity_poly.entity_id
_entity_poly.type
_entity_poly.pdbx_seq_one_letter_code
_entity_poly.pdbx_strand_id
1 'polypeptide(L)'
;MRFAIISDTHFVHPTDGTDGTLWNRQIFSRTEELANAIVDTLNESKVDFVLHCGDLTHHGDLSSLEFAANTFRRLHVPFFTVLGNHDVAVSGARDFIANKLGRASRDFFYSEYIKGVRFIFLDSNFAHVHDETESEVMEWRKSKTYFGVGFSTQQLRYIEEELHRDKGSTTFVVVHHPLASKPEYPRISPRSLGPAERRLAPVDRSLFPHLGKDVVDILDKHSNVKAVFSGHWHINDIVLRGGIHYIQTASLVEYPLEYRVVELSDDYMDISTHSLPGEHLRQQSLVVEWHNTWPRGELFDRNRRVHFKELPDE
;
A
#
# COMPACT_ATOMS: atom_id res chain seq x y z
N MET A 1 -11.49 3.25 17.85
CA MET A 1 -11.75 3.15 16.39
C MET A 1 -11.12 1.86 15.87
N ARG A 2 -11.79 1.13 15.00
CA ARG A 2 -11.27 -0.15 14.47
C ARG A 2 -11.35 -0.12 12.95
N PHE A 3 -10.25 -0.40 12.24
CA PHE A 3 -10.23 -0.38 10.77
C PHE A 3 -9.34 -1.49 10.19
N ALA A 4 -9.63 -1.88 8.96
CA ALA A 4 -8.81 -2.83 8.23
C ALA A 4 -7.87 -2.12 7.26
N ILE A 5 -6.69 -2.71 7.06
CA ILE A 5 -5.72 -2.30 6.03
C ILE A 5 -5.51 -3.48 5.10
N ILE A 6 -5.70 -3.24 3.83
CA ILE A 6 -5.40 -4.16 2.74
C ILE A 6 -4.49 -3.48 1.72
N SER A 7 -3.79 -4.25 0.91
CA SER A 7 -2.90 -3.72 -0.11
C SER A 7 -2.74 -4.69 -1.27
N ASP A 8 -2.37 -4.14 -2.42
CA ASP A 8 -1.85 -4.93 -3.54
C ASP A 8 -2.78 -6.09 -3.91
N THR A 9 -4.05 -5.77 -4.15
CA THR A 9 -5.05 -6.77 -4.59
C THR A 9 -4.83 -7.19 -6.03
N HIS A 10 -4.21 -6.33 -6.84
CA HIS A 10 -3.83 -6.61 -8.23
C HIS A 10 -4.93 -7.30 -9.02
N PHE A 11 -6.18 -6.89 -8.85
CA PHE A 11 -7.27 -7.47 -9.61
C PHE A 11 -7.03 -7.34 -11.13
N VAL A 12 -7.35 -8.39 -11.84
CA VAL A 12 -7.46 -8.40 -13.29
C VAL A 12 -8.92 -8.68 -13.65
N HIS A 13 -9.35 -8.35 -14.87
CA HIS A 13 -10.67 -8.79 -15.30
C HIS A 13 -10.71 -10.34 -15.28
N PRO A 14 -11.79 -10.98 -14.79
CA PRO A 14 -11.83 -12.44 -14.60
C PRO A 14 -11.50 -13.29 -15.83
N THR A 15 -11.65 -12.74 -17.04
CA THR A 15 -11.30 -13.44 -18.30
C THR A 15 -9.80 -13.41 -18.62
N ASP A 16 -9.01 -12.55 -17.93
CA ASP A 16 -7.63 -12.24 -18.33
C ASP A 16 -6.59 -12.77 -17.34
N GLY A 17 -7.02 -13.63 -16.42
CA GLY A 17 -6.25 -14.13 -15.29
C GLY A 17 -5.16 -15.11 -15.64
N THR A 18 -4.01 -14.65 -16.14
CA THR A 18 -2.79 -15.48 -16.24
C THR A 18 -1.89 -15.19 -15.03
N ASP A 19 -1.60 -16.22 -14.24
CA ASP A 19 -0.79 -16.11 -13.03
C ASP A 19 0.59 -15.51 -13.30
N GLY A 20 1.03 -14.63 -12.41
CA GLY A 20 2.33 -13.99 -12.41
C GLY A 20 3.24 -14.51 -11.30
N THR A 21 4.35 -13.80 -11.10
CA THR A 21 5.30 -14.10 -10.01
C THR A 21 5.99 -12.83 -9.56
N LEU A 22 6.01 -12.60 -8.26
CA LEU A 22 6.89 -11.63 -7.61
C LEU A 22 7.73 -12.36 -6.55
N TRP A 23 7.28 -12.44 -5.32
CA TRP A 23 7.91 -13.27 -4.28
C TRP A 23 7.40 -14.71 -4.32
N ASN A 24 6.12 -14.86 -4.62
CA ASN A 24 5.42 -16.11 -4.79
C ASN A 24 4.61 -16.07 -6.09
N ARG A 25 3.74 -17.04 -6.31
CA ARG A 25 2.82 -17.00 -7.44
C ARG A 25 1.72 -15.98 -7.14
N GLN A 26 1.59 -14.99 -8.01
CA GLN A 26 0.44 -14.09 -8.06
C GLN A 26 -0.72 -14.83 -8.74
N ILE A 27 -1.76 -15.13 -7.98
CA ILE A 27 -2.87 -16.00 -8.42
C ILE A 27 -3.97 -15.21 -9.13
N PHE A 28 -3.61 -14.51 -10.21
CA PHE A 28 -4.56 -13.71 -11.01
C PHE A 28 -5.72 -14.54 -11.58
N SER A 29 -5.47 -15.82 -11.88
CA SER A 29 -6.51 -16.77 -12.31
C SER A 29 -7.62 -16.98 -11.26
N ARG A 30 -7.41 -16.52 -10.04
CA ARG A 30 -8.37 -16.63 -8.93
C ARG A 30 -8.94 -15.27 -8.51
N THR A 31 -8.86 -14.26 -9.36
CA THR A 31 -9.22 -12.86 -9.03
C THR A 31 -10.65 -12.74 -8.48
N GLU A 32 -11.63 -13.46 -9.05
CA GLU A 32 -13.02 -13.42 -8.61
C GLU A 32 -13.20 -14.09 -7.23
N GLU A 33 -12.53 -15.21 -6.99
CA GLU A 33 -12.54 -15.91 -5.71
C GLU A 33 -11.88 -15.05 -4.62
N LEU A 34 -10.74 -14.42 -4.94
CA LEU A 34 -10.08 -13.48 -4.03
C LEU A 34 -10.97 -12.28 -3.72
N ALA A 35 -11.61 -11.69 -4.73
CA ALA A 35 -12.52 -10.56 -4.54
C ALA A 35 -13.68 -10.91 -3.59
N ASN A 36 -14.27 -12.09 -3.74
CA ASN A 36 -15.32 -12.57 -2.86
C ASN A 36 -14.80 -12.80 -1.43
N ALA A 37 -13.68 -13.51 -1.29
CA ALA A 37 -13.09 -13.78 0.03
C ALA A 37 -12.72 -12.48 0.78
N ILE A 38 -12.19 -11.48 0.08
CA ILE A 38 -11.84 -10.18 0.64
C ILE A 38 -13.10 -9.46 1.14
N VAL A 39 -14.12 -9.33 0.30
CA VAL A 39 -15.35 -8.61 0.64
C VAL A 39 -16.08 -9.27 1.79
N ASP A 40 -16.26 -10.58 1.74
CA ASP A 40 -16.96 -11.34 2.78
C ASP A 40 -16.22 -11.21 4.13
N THR A 41 -14.90 -11.42 4.11
CA THR A 41 -14.05 -11.28 5.32
C THR A 41 -14.12 -9.88 5.92
N LEU A 42 -14.04 -8.84 5.09
CA LEU A 42 -14.07 -7.46 5.59
C LEU A 42 -15.44 -7.06 6.10
N ASN A 43 -16.52 -7.51 5.46
CA ASN A 43 -17.88 -7.27 5.94
C ASN A 43 -18.17 -7.96 7.28
N GLU A 44 -17.56 -9.13 7.53
CA GLU A 44 -17.68 -9.85 8.79
C GLU A 44 -16.79 -9.29 9.91
N SER A 45 -15.73 -8.56 9.56
CA SER A 45 -14.66 -8.13 10.48
C SER A 45 -15.07 -7.05 11.49
N LYS A 46 -16.26 -6.44 11.35
CA LYS A 46 -16.79 -5.38 12.23
C LYS A 46 -15.86 -4.16 12.35
N VAL A 47 -15.24 -3.78 11.25
CA VAL A 47 -14.42 -2.57 11.17
C VAL A 47 -15.27 -1.35 10.86
N ASP A 48 -14.77 -0.16 11.21
CA ASP A 48 -15.44 1.11 10.93
C ASP A 48 -15.26 1.55 9.46
N PHE A 49 -14.14 1.17 8.85
CA PHE A 49 -13.79 1.44 7.45
C PHE A 49 -12.62 0.55 6.99
N VAL A 50 -12.34 0.59 5.70
CA VAL A 50 -11.22 -0.13 5.07
C VAL A 50 -10.29 0.88 4.41
N LEU A 51 -8.98 0.74 4.66
CA LEU A 51 -7.90 1.41 3.93
C LEU A 51 -7.28 0.44 2.93
N HIS A 52 -7.11 0.89 1.69
CA HIS A 52 -6.35 0.18 0.67
C HIS A 52 -5.10 0.97 0.30
N CYS A 53 -3.94 0.34 0.42
CA CYS A 53 -2.64 1.00 0.20
C CYS A 53 -2.16 0.98 -1.26
N GLY A 54 -3.07 0.91 -2.24
CA GLY A 54 -2.74 1.00 -3.67
C GLY A 54 -2.51 -0.35 -4.36
N ASP A 55 -2.33 -0.31 -5.67
CA ASP A 55 -2.32 -1.47 -6.56
C ASP A 55 -3.63 -2.29 -6.45
N LEU A 56 -4.75 -1.59 -6.70
CA LEU A 56 -6.08 -2.19 -6.83
C LEU A 56 -6.09 -3.21 -7.97
N THR A 57 -5.40 -2.87 -9.07
CA THR A 57 -5.37 -3.65 -10.31
C THR A 57 -3.95 -3.96 -10.74
N HIS A 58 -3.77 -4.99 -11.58
CA HIS A 58 -2.44 -5.37 -12.07
C HIS A 58 -2.02 -4.61 -13.35
N HIS A 59 -2.96 -4.23 -14.17
CA HIS A 59 -2.68 -3.63 -15.47
C HIS A 59 -3.12 -2.17 -15.61
N GLY A 60 -3.97 -1.65 -14.70
CA GLY A 60 -4.55 -0.31 -14.79
C GLY A 60 -5.49 -0.14 -15.96
N ASP A 61 -5.89 -1.22 -16.65
CA ASP A 61 -6.87 -1.18 -17.73
C ASP A 61 -8.28 -0.95 -17.16
N LEU A 62 -9.15 -0.37 -18.02
CA LEU A 62 -10.45 0.08 -17.58
C LEU A 62 -11.37 -1.06 -17.08
N SER A 63 -11.24 -2.25 -17.66
CA SER A 63 -12.05 -3.41 -17.27
C SER A 63 -11.64 -3.94 -15.88
N SER A 64 -10.35 -4.01 -15.61
CA SER A 64 -9.82 -4.38 -14.29
C SER A 64 -10.14 -3.32 -13.23
N LEU A 65 -10.02 -2.03 -13.56
CA LEU A 65 -10.39 -0.92 -12.67
C LEU A 65 -11.90 -0.92 -12.36
N GLU A 66 -12.75 -1.22 -13.34
CA GLU A 66 -14.18 -1.36 -13.13
C GLU A 66 -14.52 -2.55 -12.23
N PHE A 67 -13.86 -3.69 -12.46
CA PHE A 67 -14.00 -4.87 -11.61
C PHE A 67 -13.61 -4.55 -10.16
N ALA A 68 -12.46 -3.91 -9.93
CA ALA A 68 -12.00 -3.50 -8.62
C ALA A 68 -13.00 -2.55 -7.93
N ALA A 69 -13.44 -1.50 -8.63
CA ALA A 69 -14.42 -0.54 -8.10
C ALA A 69 -15.74 -1.22 -7.72
N ASN A 70 -16.26 -2.12 -8.58
CA ASN A 70 -17.48 -2.86 -8.31
C ASN A 70 -17.31 -3.83 -7.12
N THR A 71 -16.14 -4.45 -6.97
CA THR A 71 -15.81 -5.31 -5.83
C THR A 71 -15.88 -4.52 -4.53
N PHE A 72 -15.18 -3.40 -4.41
CA PHE A 72 -15.13 -2.62 -3.18
C PHE A 72 -16.43 -1.86 -2.85
N ARG A 73 -17.31 -1.62 -3.84
CA ARG A 73 -18.67 -1.12 -3.57
C ARG A 73 -19.56 -2.11 -2.79
N ARG A 74 -19.20 -3.37 -2.72
CA ARG A 74 -19.91 -4.40 -1.94
C ARG A 74 -19.56 -4.35 -0.46
N LEU A 75 -18.58 -3.54 -0.05
CA LEU A 75 -18.27 -3.33 1.36
C LEU A 75 -19.41 -2.58 2.06
N HIS A 76 -19.73 -2.99 3.27
CA HIS A 76 -20.77 -2.37 4.09
C HIS A 76 -20.28 -1.13 4.86
N VAL A 77 -18.98 -0.83 4.76
CA VAL A 77 -18.31 0.28 5.44
C VAL A 77 -17.57 1.17 4.42
N PRO A 78 -17.24 2.43 4.76
CA PRO A 78 -16.46 3.29 3.89
C PRO A 78 -15.15 2.65 3.44
N PHE A 79 -14.77 2.91 2.20
CA PHE A 79 -13.54 2.45 1.56
C PHE A 79 -12.72 3.65 1.12
N PHE A 80 -11.46 3.70 1.56
CA PHE A 80 -10.50 4.72 1.19
C PHE A 80 -9.28 4.08 0.54
N THR A 81 -8.76 4.70 -0.51
CA THR A 81 -7.60 4.17 -1.25
C THR A 81 -6.67 5.27 -1.71
N VAL A 82 -5.40 4.91 -1.87
CA VAL A 82 -4.43 5.59 -2.73
C VAL A 82 -4.27 4.79 -4.01
N LEU A 83 -3.64 5.36 -5.03
CA LEU A 83 -3.29 4.64 -6.24
C LEU A 83 -1.88 4.04 -6.11
N GLY A 84 -1.72 2.81 -6.60
CA GLY A 84 -0.42 2.21 -6.84
C GLY A 84 0.05 2.44 -8.28
N ASN A 85 1.31 2.08 -8.55
CA ASN A 85 1.91 2.27 -9.88
C ASN A 85 1.26 1.38 -10.96
N HIS A 86 0.66 0.28 -10.58
CA HIS A 86 -0.10 -0.56 -11.50
C HIS A 86 -1.44 0.06 -11.89
N ASP A 87 -2.08 0.81 -11.00
CA ASP A 87 -3.38 1.45 -11.26
C ASP A 87 -3.31 2.58 -12.30
N VAL A 88 -2.15 3.23 -12.43
CA VAL A 88 -1.92 4.35 -13.33
C VAL A 88 -1.13 3.98 -14.58
N ALA A 89 -0.99 2.70 -14.86
CA ALA A 89 -0.19 2.18 -15.97
C ALA A 89 -0.76 2.50 -17.36
N VAL A 90 -2.02 2.91 -17.45
CA VAL A 90 -2.73 3.22 -18.70
C VAL A 90 -3.24 4.65 -18.68
N SER A 91 -3.15 5.33 -19.83
CA SER A 91 -3.68 6.69 -19.98
C SER A 91 -5.18 6.74 -19.69
N GLY A 92 -5.62 7.74 -18.91
CA GLY A 92 -7.01 7.92 -18.49
C GLY A 92 -7.44 7.07 -17.28
N ALA A 93 -6.58 6.18 -16.76
CA ALA A 93 -6.90 5.35 -15.60
C ALA A 93 -7.28 6.17 -14.36
N ARG A 94 -6.55 7.27 -14.09
CA ARG A 94 -6.84 8.16 -12.94
C ARG A 94 -8.24 8.76 -13.01
N ASP A 95 -8.60 9.31 -14.15
CA ASP A 95 -9.93 9.92 -14.37
C ASP A 95 -11.03 8.87 -14.24
N PHE A 96 -10.79 7.70 -14.81
CA PHE A 96 -11.73 6.58 -14.75
C PHE A 96 -11.98 6.12 -13.32
N ILE A 97 -10.93 5.81 -12.55
CA ILE A 97 -11.07 5.30 -11.19
C ILE A 97 -11.62 6.38 -10.24
N ALA A 98 -11.22 7.65 -10.42
CA ALA A 98 -11.78 8.78 -9.67
C ALA A 98 -13.30 8.85 -9.86
N ASN A 99 -13.78 8.79 -11.09
CA ASN A 99 -15.22 8.77 -11.40
C ASN A 99 -15.91 7.55 -10.77
N LYS A 100 -15.32 6.35 -10.93
CA LYS A 100 -15.89 5.11 -10.37
C LYS A 100 -15.96 5.11 -8.85
N LEU A 101 -15.03 5.76 -8.16
CA LEU A 101 -15.04 5.92 -6.70
C LEU A 101 -15.85 7.15 -6.23
N GLY A 102 -16.47 7.89 -7.15
CA GLY A 102 -17.29 9.07 -6.83
C GLY A 102 -16.47 10.25 -6.32
N ARG A 103 -15.20 10.36 -6.71
CA ARG A 103 -14.32 11.47 -6.30
C ARG A 103 -14.56 12.70 -7.18
N ALA A 104 -14.51 13.88 -6.55
CA ALA A 104 -14.66 15.16 -7.25
C ALA A 104 -13.40 15.57 -8.05
N SER A 105 -12.24 15.01 -7.72
CA SER A 105 -10.96 15.29 -8.38
C SER A 105 -10.26 13.99 -8.77
N ARG A 106 -9.51 14.05 -9.87
CA ARG A 106 -8.58 12.99 -10.28
C ARG A 106 -7.31 12.93 -9.41
N ASP A 107 -7.08 13.95 -8.59
CA ASP A 107 -5.97 13.97 -7.65
C ASP A 107 -6.24 12.98 -6.51
N PHE A 108 -5.31 12.06 -6.29
CA PHE A 108 -5.39 11.07 -5.23
C PHE A 108 -4.55 11.46 -4.01
N PHE A 109 -4.36 12.76 -3.79
CA PHE A 109 -3.88 13.28 -2.52
C PHE A 109 -4.95 14.14 -1.88
N TYR A 110 -5.29 13.82 -0.64
CA TYR A 110 -6.39 14.42 0.09
C TYR A 110 -6.29 14.09 1.58
N SER A 111 -7.09 14.72 2.41
CA SER A 111 -7.23 14.36 3.82
C SER A 111 -8.68 14.10 4.20
N GLU A 112 -8.85 13.19 5.15
CA GLU A 112 -10.14 12.82 5.73
C GLU A 112 -10.02 12.80 7.25
N TYR A 113 -11.07 13.29 7.93
CA TYR A 113 -11.22 13.16 9.36
C TYR A 113 -12.22 12.05 9.67
N ILE A 114 -11.73 10.96 10.24
CA ILE A 114 -12.55 9.80 10.59
C ILE A 114 -12.54 9.66 12.10
N LYS A 115 -13.69 9.89 12.74
CA LYS A 115 -13.86 9.81 14.20
C LYS A 115 -12.81 10.64 14.99
N GLY A 116 -12.48 11.83 14.48
CA GLY A 116 -11.53 12.77 15.14
C GLY A 116 -10.06 12.52 14.85
N VAL A 117 -9.73 11.49 14.06
CA VAL A 117 -8.38 11.19 13.61
C VAL A 117 -8.22 11.60 12.15
N ARG A 118 -7.10 12.25 11.83
CA ARG A 118 -6.81 12.70 10.48
C ARG A 118 -6.03 11.63 9.71
N PHE A 119 -6.49 11.34 8.50
CA PHE A 119 -5.80 10.52 7.52
C PHE A 119 -5.41 11.38 6.33
N ILE A 120 -4.13 11.44 5.99
CA ILE A 120 -3.61 12.14 4.81
C ILE A 120 -3.20 11.08 3.79
N PHE A 121 -3.85 11.12 2.64
CA PHE A 121 -3.60 10.22 1.52
C PHE A 121 -2.67 10.90 0.53
N LEU A 122 -1.63 10.21 0.08
CA LEU A 122 -0.63 10.74 -0.84
C LEU A 122 -0.50 9.84 -2.07
N ASP A 123 -0.32 10.46 -3.22
CA ASP A 123 -0.09 9.78 -4.48
C ASP A 123 1.40 9.82 -4.85
N SER A 124 2.07 8.70 -4.69
CA SER A 124 3.50 8.56 -4.98
C SER A 124 3.81 8.23 -6.45
N ASN A 125 2.83 8.37 -7.36
CA ASN A 125 2.98 7.99 -8.77
C ASN A 125 3.28 9.21 -9.67
N PHE A 126 4.28 9.99 -9.29
CA PHE A 126 4.82 11.08 -10.11
C PHE A 126 6.27 10.78 -10.43
N ALA A 127 6.68 11.06 -11.67
CA ALA A 127 8.05 10.93 -12.11
C ALA A 127 8.66 12.32 -12.33
N HIS A 128 9.92 12.48 -11.92
CA HIS A 128 10.74 13.59 -12.38
C HIS A 128 11.40 13.20 -13.70
N VAL A 129 11.17 14.00 -14.74
CA VAL A 129 11.84 13.87 -16.03
C VAL A 129 13.04 14.82 -16.04
N HIS A 130 14.06 14.53 -16.85
CA HIS A 130 15.33 15.25 -16.88
C HIS A 130 15.25 16.80 -17.03
N ASP A 131 14.10 17.34 -17.40
CA ASP A 131 13.90 18.77 -17.66
C ASP A 131 13.13 19.49 -16.54
N GLU A 132 13.19 19.00 -15.29
CA GLU A 132 12.49 19.57 -14.13
C GLU A 132 10.94 19.58 -14.24
N THR A 133 10.39 18.95 -15.26
CA THR A 133 8.94 18.83 -15.40
C THR A 133 8.42 17.61 -14.64
N GLU A 134 7.49 17.86 -13.72
CA GLU A 134 6.74 16.80 -13.06
C GLU A 134 5.76 16.19 -14.06
N SER A 135 5.80 14.88 -14.22
CA SER A 135 4.82 14.15 -15.01
C SER A 135 4.20 13.02 -14.19
N GLU A 136 2.91 12.78 -14.41
CA GLU A 136 2.28 11.57 -13.89
C GLU A 136 2.94 10.34 -14.50
N VAL A 137 3.17 9.32 -13.66
CA VAL A 137 3.64 8.02 -14.15
C VAL A 137 2.49 7.38 -14.92
N MET A 138 2.56 7.46 -16.23
CA MET A 138 1.69 6.76 -17.14
C MET A 138 2.51 5.76 -17.96
N GLU A 139 1.94 4.59 -18.22
CA GLU A 139 2.59 3.59 -19.06
C GLU A 139 4.02 3.23 -18.60
N TRP A 140 4.26 3.22 -17.28
CA TRP A 140 5.57 3.01 -16.67
C TRP A 140 6.34 1.82 -17.28
N ARG A 141 5.65 0.81 -17.79
CA ARG A 141 6.25 -0.35 -18.48
C ARG A 141 6.89 0.01 -19.83
N LYS A 142 6.51 1.14 -20.44
CA LYS A 142 6.99 1.59 -21.75
C LYS A 142 8.04 2.69 -21.67
N SER A 143 8.13 3.41 -20.56
CA SER A 143 9.06 4.54 -20.40
C SER A 143 10.47 4.05 -20.12
N LYS A 144 11.37 4.29 -21.07
CA LYS A 144 12.82 4.04 -20.88
C LYS A 144 13.55 5.17 -20.13
N THR A 145 12.86 6.27 -19.85
CA THR A 145 13.41 7.49 -19.23
C THR A 145 12.99 7.66 -17.77
N TYR A 146 12.42 6.62 -17.19
CA TYR A 146 11.89 6.63 -15.85
C TYR A 146 13.00 6.50 -14.80
N PHE A 147 13.12 7.49 -13.92
CA PHE A 147 14.13 7.54 -12.85
C PHE A 147 13.60 7.18 -11.48
N GLY A 148 12.33 6.83 -11.35
CA GLY A 148 11.69 6.46 -10.10
C GLY A 148 10.34 7.14 -9.90
N VAL A 149 9.59 6.67 -8.93
CA VAL A 149 8.34 7.28 -8.48
C VAL A 149 8.63 8.37 -7.44
N GLY A 150 7.69 9.28 -7.24
CA GLY A 150 7.84 10.37 -6.30
C GLY A 150 6.53 11.12 -6.07
N PHE A 151 6.65 12.31 -5.53
CA PHE A 151 5.53 13.19 -5.21
C PHE A 151 5.65 14.48 -6.03
N SER A 152 4.52 15.06 -6.41
CA SER A 152 4.54 16.38 -7.04
C SER A 152 4.85 17.47 -6.02
N THR A 153 5.42 18.58 -6.51
CA THR A 153 5.66 19.78 -5.68
C THR A 153 4.36 20.29 -5.04
N GLN A 154 3.23 20.12 -5.74
CA GLN A 154 1.91 20.47 -5.22
C GLN A 154 1.57 19.63 -3.98
N GLN A 155 1.86 18.32 -3.99
CA GLN A 155 1.62 17.44 -2.85
C GLN A 155 2.52 17.79 -1.65
N LEU A 156 3.80 18.12 -1.90
CA LEU A 156 4.71 18.55 -0.82
C LEU A 156 4.17 19.79 -0.11
N ARG A 157 3.67 20.78 -0.86
CA ARG A 157 3.01 21.97 -0.27
C ARG A 157 1.73 21.58 0.46
N TYR A 158 0.90 20.75 -0.15
CA TYR A 158 -0.36 20.30 0.42
C TYR A 158 -0.16 19.63 1.79
N ILE A 159 0.77 18.66 1.90
CA ILE A 159 1.00 17.97 3.18
C ILE A 159 1.55 18.92 4.25
N GLU A 160 2.43 19.84 3.86
CA GLU A 160 2.97 20.84 4.78
C GLU A 160 1.87 21.78 5.31
N GLU A 161 0.99 22.26 4.43
CA GLU A 161 -0.16 23.09 4.79
C GLU A 161 -1.15 22.33 5.69
N GLU A 162 -1.49 21.09 5.35
CA GLU A 162 -2.39 20.26 6.15
C GLU A 162 -1.85 20.03 7.57
N LEU A 163 -0.56 19.70 7.68
CA LEU A 163 0.07 19.47 8.98
C LEU A 163 0.22 20.76 9.82
N HIS A 164 0.42 21.90 9.16
CA HIS A 164 0.44 23.20 9.86
C HIS A 164 -0.95 23.66 10.32
N ARG A 165 -1.99 23.36 9.54
CA ARG A 165 -3.38 23.75 9.84
C ARG A 165 -3.89 23.10 11.11
N ASP A 166 -3.55 21.83 11.34
CA ASP A 166 -3.96 21.10 12.54
C ASP A 166 -2.77 20.31 13.12
N LYS A 167 -2.24 20.84 14.21
CA LYS A 167 -1.12 20.23 14.95
C LYS A 167 -1.59 19.37 16.13
N GLY A 168 -2.89 19.35 16.41
CA GLY A 168 -3.46 18.67 17.58
C GLY A 168 -3.97 17.28 17.29
N SER A 169 -4.53 17.06 16.11
CA SER A 169 -5.14 15.77 15.77
C SER A 169 -4.09 14.70 15.50
N THR A 170 -4.27 13.54 16.10
CA THR A 170 -3.53 12.32 15.69
C THR A 170 -3.66 12.15 14.19
N THR A 171 -2.53 12.02 13.51
CA THR A 171 -2.46 11.99 12.05
C THR A 171 -1.79 10.71 11.58
N PHE A 172 -2.40 10.06 10.60
CA PHE A 172 -1.84 8.96 9.84
C PHE A 172 -1.67 9.36 8.38
N VAL A 173 -0.63 8.83 7.74
CA VAL A 173 -0.38 9.02 6.31
C VAL A 173 -0.59 7.68 5.60
N VAL A 174 -1.23 7.71 4.44
CA VAL A 174 -1.44 6.55 3.58
C VAL A 174 -0.79 6.81 2.24
N VAL A 175 0.07 5.92 1.80
CA VAL A 175 0.82 6.03 0.55
C VAL A 175 1.10 4.64 0.00
N HIS A 176 1.21 4.50 -1.33
CA HIS A 176 1.48 3.17 -1.90
C HIS A 176 2.94 2.75 -1.70
N HIS A 177 3.89 3.54 -2.20
CA HIS A 177 5.30 3.22 -2.09
C HIS A 177 5.82 3.49 -0.67
N PRO A 178 6.53 2.55 -0.04
CA PRO A 178 7.02 2.73 1.33
C PRO A 178 8.04 3.86 1.42
N LEU A 179 7.93 4.69 2.46
CA LEU A 179 8.86 5.78 2.74
C LEU A 179 10.04 5.33 3.62
N ALA A 180 9.88 4.24 4.35
CA ALA A 180 10.93 3.57 5.11
C ALA A 180 10.66 2.08 5.22
N SER A 181 11.73 1.29 5.31
CA SER A 181 11.70 -0.16 5.54
C SER A 181 12.97 -0.64 6.22
N LYS A 182 13.01 -1.90 6.62
CA LYS A 182 14.23 -2.52 7.15
C LYS A 182 15.33 -2.53 6.09
N PRO A 183 16.59 -2.27 6.48
CA PRO A 183 17.72 -2.19 5.53
C PRO A 183 17.97 -3.47 4.73
N GLU A 184 17.59 -4.62 5.25
CA GLU A 184 17.77 -5.93 4.61
C GLU A 184 16.79 -6.17 3.46
N TYR A 185 15.57 -5.60 3.50
CA TYR A 185 14.58 -5.81 2.45
C TYR A 185 14.97 -5.24 1.09
N PRO A 186 15.57 -4.06 1.01
CA PRO A 186 16.07 -3.55 -0.24
C PRO A 186 17.08 -4.44 -0.97
N ARG A 187 17.66 -5.44 -0.32
CA ARG A 187 18.68 -6.31 -0.88
C ARG A 187 18.15 -7.57 -1.56
N ILE A 188 16.85 -7.78 -1.53
CA ILE A 188 16.20 -8.97 -2.07
C ILE A 188 15.45 -8.60 -3.35
N SER A 189 15.97 -8.97 -4.52
CA SER A 189 15.28 -8.84 -5.80
C SER A 189 14.96 -10.22 -6.36
N PRO A 190 13.67 -10.54 -6.59
CA PRO A 190 13.31 -11.83 -7.19
C PRO A 190 13.56 -11.93 -8.69
N ARG A 191 13.63 -10.78 -9.39
CA ARG A 191 13.63 -10.74 -10.86
C ARG A 191 14.95 -11.13 -11.52
N SER A 192 16.07 -11.05 -10.81
CA SER A 192 17.41 -11.27 -11.40
C SER A 192 18.04 -12.62 -11.13
N LEU A 193 17.38 -13.49 -10.36
CA LEU A 193 18.04 -14.68 -9.82
C LEU A 193 17.24 -15.94 -10.13
N GLY A 194 17.93 -16.91 -10.73
CA GLY A 194 17.42 -18.28 -10.83
C GLY A 194 17.17 -18.89 -9.45
N PRO A 195 16.45 -20.02 -9.35
CA PRO A 195 16.07 -20.63 -8.07
C PRO A 195 17.22 -20.88 -7.10
N ALA A 196 18.44 -21.07 -7.62
CA ALA A 196 19.64 -21.34 -6.82
C ALA A 196 20.43 -20.06 -6.41
N GLU A 197 20.15 -18.91 -7.04
CA GLU A 197 20.97 -17.70 -6.91
C GLU A 197 20.25 -16.53 -6.24
N ARG A 198 19.09 -16.74 -5.62
CA ARG A 198 18.31 -15.71 -4.93
C ARG A 198 19.05 -15.18 -3.72
N ARG A 199 20.24 -14.68 -3.95
CA ARG A 199 21.08 -14.01 -3.00
C ARG A 199 20.90 -12.49 -3.17
N LEU A 200 20.93 -11.84 -2.02
CA LEU A 200 21.01 -10.40 -1.80
C LEU A 200 21.47 -9.62 -3.06
N ALA A 201 20.56 -9.15 -3.87
CA ALA A 201 20.88 -8.21 -4.95
C ALA A 201 20.94 -6.78 -4.39
N PRO A 202 21.77 -5.89 -4.96
CA PRO A 202 21.73 -4.48 -4.60
C PRO A 202 20.33 -3.94 -4.88
N VAL A 203 19.83 -3.09 -3.99
CA VAL A 203 18.52 -2.44 -4.10
C VAL A 203 18.36 -1.80 -5.46
N ASP A 204 17.31 -2.15 -6.13
CA ASP A 204 16.77 -1.28 -7.15
C ASP A 204 16.15 -0.05 -6.47
N ARG A 205 16.89 1.07 -6.49
CA ARG A 205 16.44 2.33 -5.89
C ARG A 205 15.17 2.87 -6.52
N SER A 206 14.77 2.35 -7.69
CA SER A 206 13.50 2.69 -8.35
C SER A 206 12.27 2.23 -7.56
N LEU A 207 12.44 1.35 -6.57
CA LEU A 207 11.36 0.88 -5.70
C LEU A 207 11.00 1.85 -4.58
N PHE A 208 11.82 2.89 -4.33
CA PHE A 208 11.51 3.95 -3.36
C PHE A 208 11.15 5.24 -4.06
N PRO A 209 10.25 6.03 -3.47
CA PRO A 209 9.94 7.36 -4.00
C PRO A 209 11.21 8.21 -4.09
N HIS A 210 11.47 8.80 -5.27
CA HIS A 210 12.62 9.68 -5.47
C HIS A 210 12.60 10.88 -4.51
N LEU A 211 11.40 11.42 -4.25
CA LEU A 211 11.15 12.49 -3.28
C LEU A 211 10.62 11.99 -1.94
N GLY A 212 10.79 10.71 -1.63
CA GLY A 212 10.35 10.14 -0.36
C GLY A 212 11.04 10.80 0.83
N LYS A 213 12.31 11.19 0.67
CA LYS A 213 13.04 11.94 1.69
C LYS A 213 12.38 13.27 2.03
N ASP A 214 11.90 14.03 1.06
CA ASP A 214 11.29 15.34 1.30
C ASP A 214 9.99 15.19 2.09
N VAL A 215 9.17 14.17 1.78
CA VAL A 215 7.99 13.85 2.57
C VAL A 215 8.38 13.46 4.00
N VAL A 216 9.35 12.58 4.18
CA VAL A 216 9.83 12.17 5.51
C VAL A 216 10.34 13.38 6.30
N ASP A 217 11.13 14.26 5.68
CA ASP A 217 11.65 15.48 6.32
C ASP A 217 10.52 16.45 6.74
N ILE A 218 9.39 16.44 6.03
CA ILE A 218 8.19 17.17 6.44
C ILE A 218 7.53 16.46 7.63
N LEU A 219 7.30 15.16 7.54
CA LEU A 219 6.63 14.39 8.60
C LEU A 219 7.38 14.45 9.94
N ASP A 220 8.71 14.34 9.90
CA ASP A 220 9.58 14.36 11.09
C ASP A 220 9.48 15.66 11.91
N LYS A 221 8.96 16.76 11.32
CA LYS A 221 8.73 18.04 12.00
C LYS A 221 7.41 18.07 12.79
N HIS A 222 6.56 17.06 12.66
CA HIS A 222 5.21 17.05 13.17
C HIS A 222 4.93 15.88 14.12
N SER A 223 5.04 16.11 15.42
CA SER A 223 4.91 15.06 16.46
C SER A 223 3.50 14.43 16.55
N ASN A 224 2.50 15.03 15.90
CA ASN A 224 1.16 14.44 15.80
C ASN A 224 1.02 13.40 14.68
N VAL A 225 2.00 13.26 13.79
CA VAL A 225 2.07 12.15 12.84
C VAL A 225 2.56 10.91 13.58
N LYS A 226 1.76 9.83 13.58
CA LYS A 226 2.04 8.61 14.36
C LYS A 226 2.40 7.41 13.50
N ALA A 227 1.82 7.30 12.32
CA ALA A 227 2.15 6.20 11.41
C ALA A 227 1.99 6.59 9.94
N VAL A 228 2.73 5.83 9.09
CA VAL A 228 2.59 5.78 7.65
C VAL A 228 2.22 4.36 7.25
N PHE A 229 1.11 4.18 6.54
CA PHE A 229 0.66 2.90 6.01
C PHE A 229 1.00 2.80 4.53
N SER A 230 1.57 1.67 4.11
CA SER A 230 1.99 1.46 2.71
C SER A 230 1.88 0.00 2.26
N GLY A 231 2.06 -0.23 0.95
CA GLY A 231 2.07 -1.51 0.28
C GLY A 231 3.30 -1.71 -0.61
N HIS A 232 3.06 -2.04 -1.90
CA HIS A 232 4.03 -2.09 -2.99
C HIS A 232 5.04 -3.26 -2.94
N TRP A 233 5.61 -3.55 -1.78
CA TRP A 233 6.62 -4.60 -1.64
C TRP A 233 6.03 -5.97 -1.32
N HIS A 234 4.73 -6.04 -1.13
CA HIS A 234 4.00 -7.28 -0.81
C HIS A 234 4.51 -7.98 0.47
N ILE A 235 5.00 -7.21 1.43
CA ILE A 235 5.55 -7.73 2.69
C ILE A 235 4.85 -7.14 3.90
N ASN A 236 4.86 -7.88 5.00
CA ASN A 236 4.51 -7.34 6.31
C ASN A 236 5.77 -6.82 7.00
N ASP A 237 5.81 -5.53 7.29
CA ASP A 237 6.94 -4.88 7.97
C ASP A 237 6.45 -3.76 8.90
N ILE A 238 7.13 -3.55 10.01
CA ILE A 238 6.91 -2.42 10.92
C ILE A 238 8.25 -1.86 11.37
N VAL A 239 8.53 -0.62 10.98
CA VAL A 239 9.76 0.10 11.34
C VAL A 239 9.42 1.37 12.09
N LEU A 240 10.13 1.65 13.17
CA LEU A 240 10.10 2.94 13.87
C LEU A 240 11.27 3.80 13.40
N ARG A 241 10.96 5.03 12.95
CA ARG A 241 11.97 6.02 12.57
C ARG A 241 11.44 7.42 12.90
N GLY A 242 12.24 8.24 13.57
CA GLY A 242 11.87 9.62 13.91
C GLY A 242 10.61 9.73 14.78
N GLY A 243 10.27 8.69 15.56
CA GLY A 243 9.01 8.64 16.33
C GLY A 243 7.78 8.28 15.52
N ILE A 244 7.91 7.99 14.22
CA ILE A 244 6.84 7.60 13.31
C ILE A 244 6.97 6.12 12.97
N HIS A 245 5.85 5.37 13.05
CA HIS A 245 5.80 3.97 12.65
C HIS A 245 5.48 3.83 11.17
N TYR A 246 6.37 3.20 10.40
CA TYR A 246 6.17 2.88 8.99
C TYR A 246 5.71 1.43 8.89
N ILE A 247 4.51 1.23 8.38
CA ILE A 247 3.80 -0.05 8.42
C ILE A 247 3.47 -0.45 6.99
N GLN A 248 4.13 -1.50 6.52
CA GLN A 248 3.84 -2.09 5.23
C GLN A 248 2.90 -3.28 5.41
N THR A 249 1.99 -3.45 4.47
CA THR A 249 1.03 -4.55 4.45
C THR A 249 1.30 -5.45 3.25
N ALA A 250 1.34 -6.75 3.48
CA ALA A 250 1.52 -7.75 2.44
C ALA A 250 0.37 -7.74 1.42
N SER A 251 0.65 -8.31 0.26
CA SER A 251 -0.30 -8.42 -0.84
C SER A 251 -1.42 -9.41 -0.57
N LEU A 252 -2.57 -9.15 -1.17
CA LEU A 252 -3.71 -10.09 -1.21
C LEU A 252 -3.76 -10.93 -2.49
N VAL A 253 -2.82 -10.78 -3.44
CA VAL A 253 -2.75 -11.58 -4.69
C VAL A 253 -1.75 -12.71 -4.64
N GLU A 254 -0.84 -12.69 -3.67
CA GLU A 254 0.15 -13.74 -3.46
C GLU A 254 0.36 -14.04 -1.97
N TYR A 255 1.04 -15.14 -1.66
CA TYR A 255 1.38 -15.49 -0.28
C TYR A 255 2.06 -14.31 0.45
N PRO A 256 1.61 -13.93 1.65
CA PRO A 256 0.78 -14.73 2.56
C PRO A 256 -0.73 -14.53 2.46
N LEU A 257 -1.27 -13.70 1.55
CA LEU A 257 -2.70 -13.36 1.44
C LEU A 257 -3.24 -12.84 2.78
N GLU A 258 -2.62 -11.81 3.31
CA GLU A 258 -2.91 -11.29 4.66
C GLU A 258 -3.36 -9.84 4.62
N TYR A 259 -4.22 -9.49 5.57
CA TYR A 259 -4.67 -8.13 5.84
C TYR A 259 -4.43 -7.78 7.31
N ARG A 260 -4.45 -6.49 7.63
CA ARG A 260 -4.29 -6.02 9.00
C ARG A 260 -5.60 -5.50 9.55
N VAL A 261 -5.77 -5.64 10.86
CA VAL A 261 -6.78 -4.92 11.63
C VAL A 261 -6.06 -4.04 12.65
N VAL A 262 -6.44 -2.79 12.70
CA VAL A 262 -5.92 -1.80 13.64
C VAL A 262 -7.03 -1.43 14.62
N GLU A 263 -6.76 -1.56 15.91
CA GLU A 263 -7.61 -1.05 16.99
C GLU A 263 -6.92 0.18 17.60
N LEU A 264 -7.49 1.34 17.36
CA LEU A 264 -6.92 2.61 17.77
C LEU A 264 -7.56 3.12 19.07
N SER A 265 -6.70 3.47 20.02
CA SER A 265 -6.96 4.21 21.25
C SER A 265 -6.27 5.58 21.21
N ASP A 266 -6.45 6.40 22.22
CA ASP A 266 -5.89 7.76 22.26
C ASP A 266 -4.34 7.75 22.33
N ASP A 267 -3.76 6.78 23.02
CA ASP A 267 -2.32 6.71 23.29
C ASP A 267 -1.57 5.59 22.55
N TYR A 268 -2.30 4.69 21.90
CA TYR A 268 -1.69 3.56 21.19
C TYR A 268 -2.60 3.01 20.09
N MET A 269 -2.03 2.22 19.21
CA MET A 269 -2.76 1.33 18.29
C MET A 269 -2.29 -0.11 18.44
N ASP A 270 -3.22 -1.05 18.45
CA ASP A 270 -2.96 -2.47 18.34
C ASP A 270 -3.10 -2.91 16.89
N ILE A 271 -2.04 -3.50 16.36
CA ILE A 271 -2.00 -4.05 14.99
C ILE A 271 -2.06 -5.55 15.09
N SER A 272 -3.00 -6.17 14.39
CA SER A 272 -3.09 -7.61 14.23
C SER A 272 -3.17 -7.98 12.75
N THR A 273 -2.49 -9.04 12.36
CA THR A 273 -2.44 -9.53 10.97
C THR A 273 -3.20 -10.83 10.85
N HIS A 274 -4.10 -10.88 9.90
CA HIS A 274 -5.02 -11.98 9.66
C HIS A 274 -4.86 -12.50 8.24
N SER A 275 -4.94 -13.81 8.07
CA SER A 275 -4.98 -14.43 6.75
C SER A 275 -6.39 -14.43 6.19
N LEU A 276 -6.55 -14.24 4.88
CA LEU A 276 -7.82 -14.50 4.21
C LEU A 276 -8.22 -15.98 4.39
N PRO A 277 -9.50 -16.29 4.45
CA PRO A 277 -10.00 -17.67 4.29
C PRO A 277 -9.53 -18.26 2.97
N GLY A 278 -9.42 -19.58 2.88
CA GLY A 278 -8.99 -20.27 1.66
C GLY A 278 -7.53 -20.72 1.73
N GLU A 279 -7.26 -21.72 2.59
CA GLU A 279 -5.91 -22.34 2.68
C GLU A 279 -5.39 -22.81 1.32
N HIS A 280 -6.28 -23.30 0.45
CA HIS A 280 -5.92 -23.74 -0.90
C HIS A 280 -5.36 -22.59 -1.77
N LEU A 281 -5.83 -21.33 -1.58
CA LEU A 281 -5.29 -20.17 -2.29
C LEU A 281 -3.85 -19.87 -1.83
N ARG A 282 -3.59 -19.94 -0.52
CA ARG A 282 -2.25 -19.77 0.03
C ARG A 282 -1.31 -20.87 -0.47
N GLN A 283 -1.76 -22.13 -0.49
CA GLN A 283 -0.99 -23.25 -0.99
C GLN A 283 -0.74 -23.15 -2.50
N GLN A 284 -1.72 -22.67 -3.28
CA GLN A 284 -1.55 -22.43 -4.71
C GLN A 284 -0.52 -21.32 -4.97
N SER A 285 -0.51 -20.29 -4.15
CA SER A 285 0.42 -19.17 -4.26
C SER A 285 1.82 -19.53 -3.76
N LEU A 286 1.94 -20.22 -2.63
CA LEU A 286 3.24 -20.66 -2.08
C LEU A 286 3.81 -21.82 -2.89
N VAL A 287 4.55 -21.52 -3.94
CA VAL A 287 5.18 -22.54 -4.78
C VAL A 287 6.30 -23.25 -4.03
N VAL A 288 6.22 -24.58 -3.93
CA VAL A 288 7.15 -25.42 -3.15
C VAL A 288 8.62 -25.17 -3.50
N GLU A 289 8.93 -24.94 -4.78
CA GLU A 289 10.28 -24.70 -5.27
C GLU A 289 10.90 -23.39 -4.79
N TRP A 290 10.07 -22.42 -4.37
CA TRP A 290 10.53 -21.12 -3.94
C TRP A 290 10.49 -20.95 -2.43
N HIS A 291 9.56 -21.58 -1.73
CA HIS A 291 9.32 -21.52 -0.29
C HIS A 291 9.54 -20.12 0.33
N ASN A 292 9.05 -19.11 -0.37
CA ASN A 292 9.35 -17.75 -0.01
C ASN A 292 8.38 -17.24 1.07
N THR A 293 8.68 -17.58 2.32
CA THR A 293 7.81 -17.27 3.47
C THR A 293 8.15 -15.94 4.15
N TRP A 294 9.29 -15.34 3.84
CA TRP A 294 9.73 -14.09 4.45
C TRP A 294 8.78 -12.90 4.22
N PRO A 295 7.96 -12.79 3.11
CA PRO A 295 7.00 -11.70 2.95
C PRO A 295 5.96 -11.64 4.07
N ARG A 296 5.79 -12.72 4.81
CA ARG A 296 4.93 -12.78 5.98
C ARG A 296 5.41 -11.87 7.12
N GLY A 297 6.69 -11.59 7.19
CA GLY A 297 7.31 -10.84 8.27
C GLY A 297 7.46 -11.64 9.56
N GLU A 298 8.23 -11.10 10.49
CA GLU A 298 8.42 -11.64 11.83
C GLU A 298 7.16 -11.43 12.70
N LEU A 299 7.12 -12.05 13.88
CA LEU A 299 5.94 -11.95 14.76
C LEU A 299 5.60 -10.50 15.13
N PHE A 300 6.59 -9.68 15.41
CA PHE A 300 6.40 -8.26 15.76
C PHE A 300 6.07 -7.36 14.55
N ASP A 301 6.32 -7.82 13.32
CA ASP A 301 5.85 -7.17 12.10
C ASP A 301 4.37 -7.44 11.83
N ARG A 302 3.81 -8.44 12.48
CA ARG A 302 2.46 -8.94 12.29
C ARG A 302 1.52 -8.50 13.39
N ASN A 303 1.94 -8.60 14.64
CA ASN A 303 1.13 -8.29 15.81
C ASN A 303 1.93 -7.40 16.75
N ARG A 304 1.48 -6.18 16.95
CA ARG A 304 2.22 -5.21 17.74
C ARG A 304 1.32 -4.15 18.35
N ARG A 305 1.57 -3.83 19.62
CA ARG A 305 1.11 -2.57 20.20
C ARG A 305 2.12 -1.47 19.89
N VAL A 306 1.65 -0.40 19.32
CA VAL A 306 2.41 0.79 18.95
C VAL A 306 1.97 1.94 19.84
N HIS A 307 2.84 2.42 20.73
CA HIS A 307 2.57 3.57 21.60
C HIS A 307 2.91 4.89 20.88
N PHE A 308 2.09 5.93 21.09
CA PHE A 308 2.27 7.25 20.47
C PHE A 308 3.15 8.19 21.29
N LYS A 309 3.44 7.83 22.51
CA LYS A 309 4.42 8.46 23.37
C LYS A 309 5.48 7.43 23.71
N GLU A 310 6.74 7.85 23.77
CA GLU A 310 7.77 7.00 24.32
C GLU A 310 7.35 6.60 25.74
N LEU A 311 7.34 5.31 26.02
CA LEU A 311 7.21 4.84 27.39
C LEU A 311 8.50 5.28 28.10
N PRO A 312 8.44 5.82 29.32
CA PRO A 312 9.66 6.06 30.07
C PRO A 312 10.44 4.75 30.18
N ASP A 313 11.74 4.83 29.93
CA ASP A 313 12.65 3.69 30.09
C ASP A 313 12.44 3.11 31.51
N GLU A 314 12.06 1.81 31.59
CA GLU A 314 11.98 1.08 32.86
C GLU A 314 13.38 0.74 33.37
#